data_9d706de562b36155a9a8bb0372c6bc17
#
_entry.id   9d706de562b36155a9a8bb0372c6bc17
#
_cell.length_a   1.000
_cell.length_b   1.000
_cell.length_c   1.000
_cell.angle_alpha   90.00
_cell.angle_beta   90.00
_cell.angle_gamma   90.00
#
_symmetry.space_group_name_H-M   'P 1'
#
loop_
_entity.id
_entity.type
_entity.pdbx_description
1 polymer ?
#
loop_
_entity_poly.entity_id
_entity_poly.type
_entity_poly.pdbx_seq_one_letter_code
_entity_poly.pdbx_strand_id
1 'polypeptide(L)'
;MVVKSVPQAKLPPQLKANIFERIAASKETPPAPVSPMLAGLHFHEAAGESGWKALPLSGAFIKLLSFEKERGYAVLLGKIGPGVRYPAHVNAGPEDFYILSGDLVVGNRRLVAGDFHHADKDSQHEVNYSETGCTLLAVLTADDPLVMFAMS
;
A
#
# COMPACT_ATOMS: atom_id res chain seq x y z
N MET A 1 -10.88 26.30 -29.12
CA MET A 1 -9.67 25.47 -29.00
C MET A 1 -10.02 24.05 -29.44
N VAL A 2 -9.63 23.67 -30.65
CA VAL A 2 -9.99 22.34 -31.23
C VAL A 2 -8.97 21.33 -30.80
N VAL A 3 -9.37 20.38 -29.96
CA VAL A 3 -8.54 19.22 -29.60
C VAL A 3 -8.46 18.31 -30.83
N LYS A 4 -7.31 18.28 -31.51
CA LYS A 4 -7.06 17.30 -32.59
C LYS A 4 -6.98 15.92 -31.96
N SER A 5 -7.95 15.06 -32.33
CA SER A 5 -7.91 13.64 -31.96
C SER A 5 -6.68 12.99 -32.59
N VAL A 6 -5.85 12.36 -31.79
CA VAL A 6 -4.73 11.53 -32.23
C VAL A 6 -5.33 10.29 -32.90
N PRO A 7 -4.95 9.93 -34.15
CA PRO A 7 -5.46 8.73 -34.81
C PRO A 7 -5.04 7.49 -34.00
N GLN A 8 -6.00 6.68 -33.59
CA GLN A 8 -5.73 5.37 -33.00
C GLN A 8 -5.10 4.47 -34.05
N ALA A 9 -3.83 4.14 -33.88
CA ALA A 9 -3.16 3.14 -34.70
C ALA A 9 -3.83 1.78 -34.45
N LYS A 10 -4.42 1.18 -35.50
CA LYS A 10 -4.92 -0.19 -35.44
C LYS A 10 -3.75 -1.13 -35.27
N LEU A 11 -3.66 -1.81 -34.14
CA LEU A 11 -2.66 -2.84 -33.87
C LEU A 11 -2.80 -3.98 -34.88
N PRO A 12 -1.69 -4.47 -35.48
CA PRO A 12 -1.73 -5.62 -36.39
C PRO A 12 -2.39 -6.84 -35.75
N PRO A 13 -3.25 -7.58 -36.45
CA PRO A 13 -3.93 -8.76 -35.92
C PRO A 13 -2.99 -9.81 -35.33
N GLN A 14 -1.80 -9.96 -35.92
CA GLN A 14 -0.75 -10.88 -35.47
C GLN A 14 -0.16 -10.50 -34.10
N LEU A 15 -0.15 -9.22 -33.73
CA LEU A 15 0.36 -8.80 -32.43
C LEU A 15 -0.53 -9.31 -31.29
N LYS A 16 -1.85 -9.30 -31.48
CA LYS A 16 -2.80 -9.86 -30.51
C LYS A 16 -2.61 -11.38 -30.35
N ALA A 17 -2.51 -12.11 -31.45
CA ALA A 17 -2.30 -13.56 -31.43
C ALA A 17 -1.00 -13.92 -30.69
N ASN A 18 0.10 -13.25 -30.99
CA ASN A 18 1.39 -13.47 -30.32
C ASN A 18 1.37 -13.14 -28.83
N ILE A 19 0.60 -12.14 -28.39
CA ILE A 19 0.45 -11.83 -26.98
C ILE A 19 -0.35 -12.92 -26.27
N PHE A 20 -1.44 -13.40 -26.86
CA PHE A 20 -2.24 -14.47 -26.26
C PHE A 20 -1.50 -15.81 -26.23
N GLU A 21 -0.72 -16.15 -27.24
CA GLU A 21 0.14 -17.33 -27.22
C GLU A 21 1.23 -17.25 -26.14
N ARG A 22 1.85 -16.08 -25.97
CA ARG A 22 2.85 -15.87 -24.90
C ARG A 22 2.24 -15.93 -23.51
N ILE A 23 1.02 -15.44 -23.32
CA ILE A 23 0.28 -15.53 -22.05
C ILE A 23 -0.13 -16.98 -21.78
N ALA A 24 -0.57 -17.74 -22.78
CA ALA A 24 -0.90 -19.15 -22.64
C ALA A 24 0.34 -20.00 -22.33
N ALA A 25 1.46 -19.75 -22.99
CA ALA A 25 2.74 -20.42 -22.73
C ALA A 25 3.31 -20.10 -21.33
N SER A 26 3.06 -18.92 -20.78
CA SER A 26 3.52 -18.54 -19.44
C SER A 26 2.74 -19.20 -18.30
N LYS A 27 1.60 -19.82 -18.57
CA LYS A 27 0.79 -20.53 -17.54
C LYS A 27 1.26 -21.93 -17.20
N GLU A 28 2.15 -22.52 -17.98
CA GLU A 28 2.60 -23.91 -17.83
C GLU A 28 4.08 -24.05 -17.42
N THR A 29 4.79 -22.94 -17.20
CA THR A 29 6.20 -23.02 -16.81
C THR A 29 6.29 -23.07 -15.29
N PRO A 30 6.91 -24.13 -14.70
CA PRO A 30 7.22 -24.12 -13.26
C PRO A 30 8.11 -22.92 -12.96
N PRO A 31 8.05 -22.34 -11.73
CA PRO A 31 8.82 -21.17 -11.40
C PRO A 31 10.30 -21.44 -11.71
N ALA A 32 10.85 -20.62 -12.60
CA ALA A 32 12.25 -20.70 -12.95
C ALA A 32 13.10 -20.52 -11.68
N PRO A 33 14.25 -21.20 -11.55
CA PRO A 33 15.16 -20.98 -10.43
C PRO A 33 15.47 -19.49 -10.33
N VAL A 34 15.38 -18.94 -9.10
CA VAL A 34 15.56 -17.52 -8.83
C VAL A 34 16.89 -17.08 -9.46
N SER A 35 16.78 -16.22 -10.47
CA SER A 35 17.96 -15.72 -11.19
C SER A 35 18.88 -14.96 -10.22
N PRO A 36 20.22 -15.13 -10.32
CA PRO A 36 21.17 -14.31 -9.56
C PRO A 36 20.97 -12.81 -9.72
N MET A 37 20.30 -12.37 -10.80
CA MET A 37 19.94 -10.98 -11.05
C MET A 37 18.89 -10.42 -10.07
N LEU A 38 18.22 -11.26 -9.26
CA LEU A 38 17.24 -10.83 -8.24
C LEU A 38 17.87 -10.65 -6.84
N ALA A 39 19.17 -10.77 -6.72
CA ALA A 39 19.86 -10.52 -5.44
C ALA A 39 19.61 -9.09 -4.95
N GLY A 40 19.16 -8.95 -3.69
CA GLY A 40 18.81 -7.65 -3.11
C GLY A 40 17.41 -7.14 -3.46
N LEU A 41 16.61 -7.89 -4.23
CA LEU A 41 15.21 -7.57 -4.48
C LEU A 41 14.31 -8.37 -3.53
N HIS A 42 13.36 -7.67 -2.92
CA HIS A 42 12.39 -8.24 -2.01
C HIS A 42 10.97 -8.01 -2.54
N PHE A 43 10.15 -9.05 -2.52
CA PHE A 43 8.80 -9.01 -3.07
C PHE A 43 7.78 -9.39 -2.01
N HIS A 44 6.66 -8.67 -1.98
CA HIS A 44 5.46 -9.01 -1.22
C HIS A 44 4.30 -9.25 -2.17
N GLU A 45 3.85 -10.48 -2.26
CA GLU A 45 2.73 -10.84 -3.11
C GLU A 45 1.40 -10.59 -2.38
N ALA A 46 0.40 -10.13 -3.13
CA ALA A 46 -0.93 -9.87 -2.58
C ALA A 46 -1.70 -11.18 -2.27
N ALA A 47 -1.33 -12.27 -2.93
CA ALA A 47 -1.96 -13.58 -2.73
C ALA A 47 -1.55 -14.17 -1.38
N GLY A 48 -2.40 -14.03 -0.38
CA GLY A 48 -2.24 -14.62 0.94
C GLY A 48 -2.32 -13.62 2.10
N GLU A 49 -2.73 -14.13 3.25
CA GLU A 49 -2.88 -13.37 4.50
C GLU A 49 -1.56 -13.29 5.32
N SER A 50 -0.46 -13.77 4.77
CA SER A 50 0.82 -13.79 5.47
C SER A 50 1.39 -12.39 5.73
N GLY A 51 2.04 -12.24 6.88
CA GLY A 51 2.73 -11.00 7.26
C GLY A 51 1.83 -9.91 7.88
N TRP A 52 0.52 -10.13 7.98
CA TRP A 52 -0.35 -9.24 8.73
C TRP A 52 -0.25 -9.50 10.23
N LYS A 53 -0.10 -8.43 11.02
CA LYS A 53 -0.16 -8.45 12.47
C LYS A 53 -1.39 -7.68 12.96
N ALA A 54 -2.17 -8.29 13.85
CA ALA A 54 -3.29 -7.61 14.51
C ALA A 54 -2.74 -6.59 15.51
N LEU A 55 -3.24 -5.37 15.45
CA LEU A 55 -2.96 -4.35 16.47
C LEU A 55 -3.76 -4.62 17.75
N PRO A 56 -3.35 -4.03 18.90
CA PRO A 56 -4.16 -4.05 20.11
C PRO A 56 -5.49 -3.27 19.99
N LEU A 57 -5.93 -3.02 18.79
CA LEU A 57 -7.18 -2.40 18.41
C LEU A 57 -7.93 -3.39 17.51
N SER A 58 -9.06 -3.91 18.01
CA SER A 58 -9.85 -4.90 17.28
C SER A 58 -10.24 -4.39 15.89
N GLY A 59 -9.99 -5.20 14.87
CA GLY A 59 -10.28 -4.87 13.49
C GLY A 59 -9.21 -4.00 12.80
N ALA A 60 -8.07 -3.76 13.45
CA ALA A 60 -6.93 -3.07 12.86
C ALA A 60 -5.71 -4.01 12.71
N PHE A 61 -5.06 -3.93 11.56
CA PHE A 61 -3.93 -4.77 11.20
C PHE A 61 -2.86 -3.96 10.49
N ILE A 62 -1.61 -4.40 10.63
CA ILE A 62 -0.47 -3.84 9.88
C ILE A 62 0.35 -4.94 9.25
N LYS A 63 1.02 -4.60 8.15
CA LYS A 63 1.98 -5.47 7.46
C LYS A 63 3.20 -4.65 7.07
N LEU A 64 4.37 -5.04 7.57
CA LEU A 64 5.63 -4.42 7.18
C LEU A 64 6.00 -4.84 5.75
N LEU A 65 6.27 -3.88 4.89
CA LEU A 65 6.73 -4.11 3.51
C LEU A 65 8.24 -3.89 3.38
N SER A 66 8.77 -2.81 3.96
CA SER A 66 10.21 -2.56 3.98
C SER A 66 10.61 -1.76 5.22
N PHE A 67 11.87 -1.93 5.62
CA PHE A 67 12.48 -1.21 6.73
C PHE A 67 13.87 -0.72 6.34
N GLU A 68 14.05 0.59 6.30
CA GLU A 68 15.28 1.26 5.89
C GLU A 68 15.92 1.98 7.08
N LYS A 69 16.66 1.22 7.88
CA LYS A 69 17.27 1.72 9.12
C LYS A 69 18.17 2.93 8.89
N GLU A 70 19.03 2.88 7.88
CA GLU A 70 20.00 3.95 7.59
C GLU A 70 19.32 5.21 7.09
N ARG A 71 18.21 5.09 6.38
CA ARG A 71 17.41 6.21 5.88
C ARG A 71 16.34 6.66 6.86
N GLY A 72 16.11 5.92 7.94
CA GLY A 72 15.23 6.28 9.03
C GLY A 72 13.74 6.16 8.72
N TYR A 73 13.32 5.29 7.79
CA TYR A 73 11.90 5.10 7.48
C TYR A 73 11.51 3.63 7.31
N ALA A 74 10.23 3.38 7.37
CA ALA A 74 9.61 2.09 7.03
C ALA A 74 8.37 2.30 6.16
N VAL A 75 8.06 1.30 5.35
CA VAL A 75 6.84 1.24 4.54
C VAL A 75 5.97 0.10 5.04
N LEU A 76 4.70 0.41 5.37
CA LEU A 76 3.73 -0.54 5.86
C LEU A 76 2.44 -0.49 5.05
N LEU A 77 1.68 -1.58 5.10
CA LEU A 77 0.25 -1.54 4.83
C LEU A 77 -0.50 -1.45 6.16
N GLY A 78 -1.49 -0.59 6.22
CA GLY A 78 -2.49 -0.54 7.27
C GLY A 78 -3.83 -1.03 6.75
N LYS A 79 -4.56 -1.77 7.59
CA LYS A 79 -5.92 -2.21 7.30
C LYS A 79 -6.78 -2.00 8.53
N ILE A 80 -7.87 -1.27 8.39
CA ILE A 80 -8.88 -1.07 9.44
C ILE A 80 -10.24 -1.49 8.92
N GLY A 81 -10.98 -2.21 9.75
CA GLY A 81 -12.33 -2.65 9.43
C GLY A 81 -13.36 -1.53 9.51
N PRO A 82 -14.60 -1.79 9.00
CA PRO A 82 -15.69 -0.84 9.12
C PRO A 82 -15.98 -0.48 10.58
N GLY A 83 -16.14 0.80 10.87
CA GLY A 83 -16.43 1.32 12.20
C GLY A 83 -15.24 1.35 13.17
N VAL A 84 -14.07 0.87 12.77
CA VAL A 84 -12.87 0.92 13.62
C VAL A 84 -12.41 2.36 13.77
N ARG A 85 -12.10 2.76 15.01
CA ARG A 85 -11.68 4.10 15.39
C ARG A 85 -10.28 4.05 15.98
N TYR A 86 -9.33 4.63 15.27
CA TYR A 86 -7.95 4.75 15.74
C TYR A 86 -7.85 5.95 16.69
N PRO A 87 -7.29 5.78 17.90
CA PRO A 87 -7.28 6.83 18.91
C PRO A 87 -6.57 8.12 18.45
N ALA A 88 -7.00 9.24 19.02
CA ALA A 88 -6.29 10.50 18.87
C ALA A 88 -4.85 10.38 19.39
N HIS A 89 -3.91 10.97 18.65
CA HIS A 89 -2.48 10.89 18.98
C HIS A 89 -1.70 12.07 18.41
N VAL A 90 -0.46 12.20 18.88
CA VAL A 90 0.53 13.13 18.35
C VAL A 90 1.56 12.33 17.55
N ASN A 91 1.88 12.78 16.36
CA ASN A 91 2.86 12.13 15.51
C ASN A 91 4.28 12.33 16.02
N ALA A 92 4.98 11.27 16.39
CA ALA A 92 6.36 11.31 16.84
C ALA A 92 7.35 11.69 15.70
N GLY A 93 6.98 11.41 14.47
CA GLY A 93 7.69 11.76 13.25
C GLY A 93 6.72 12.12 12.13
N PRO A 94 7.21 12.53 10.96
CA PRO A 94 6.36 12.71 9.79
C PRO A 94 5.77 11.37 9.36
N GLU A 95 4.52 11.42 8.87
CA GLU A 95 3.85 10.25 8.32
C GLU A 95 3.14 10.58 7.01
N ASP A 96 3.18 9.64 6.09
CA ASP A 96 2.49 9.70 4.81
C ASP A 96 1.51 8.54 4.70
N PHE A 97 0.27 8.84 4.31
CA PHE A 97 -0.75 7.84 4.01
C PHE A 97 -1.24 7.99 2.57
N TYR A 98 -1.28 6.89 1.85
CA TYR A 98 -1.94 6.78 0.56
C TYR A 98 -3.07 5.76 0.64
N ILE A 99 -4.29 6.17 0.35
CA ILE A 99 -5.46 5.30 0.45
C ILE A 99 -5.52 4.37 -0.76
N LEU A 100 -5.44 3.07 -0.51
CA LEU A 100 -5.50 2.04 -1.55
C LEU A 100 -6.94 1.60 -1.82
N SER A 101 -7.77 1.50 -0.77
CA SER A 101 -9.18 1.10 -0.90
C SER A 101 -9.98 1.57 0.30
N GLY A 102 -11.30 1.71 0.11
CA GLY A 102 -12.22 2.12 1.15
C GLY A 102 -12.14 3.60 1.48
N ASP A 103 -12.31 3.95 2.76
CA ASP A 103 -12.32 5.33 3.24
C ASP A 103 -11.61 5.50 4.58
N LEU A 104 -11.01 6.67 4.77
CA LEU A 104 -10.44 7.09 6.05
C LEU A 104 -10.90 8.52 6.37
N VAL A 105 -11.52 8.70 7.53
CA VAL A 105 -11.88 10.03 8.03
C VAL A 105 -10.77 10.53 8.96
N VAL A 106 -10.18 11.66 8.59
CA VAL A 106 -9.15 12.36 9.35
C VAL A 106 -9.65 13.76 9.66
N GLY A 107 -9.94 14.04 10.93
CA GLY A 107 -10.62 15.28 11.33
C GLY A 107 -11.98 15.42 10.64
N ASN A 108 -12.14 16.48 9.84
CA ASN A 108 -13.36 16.73 9.06
C ASN A 108 -13.26 16.31 7.59
N ARG A 109 -12.20 15.60 7.21
CA ARG A 109 -11.95 15.17 5.82
C ARG A 109 -12.16 13.66 5.69
N ARG A 110 -12.92 13.28 4.67
CA ARG A 110 -13.03 11.88 4.24
C ARG A 110 -12.13 11.66 3.04
N LEU A 111 -11.14 10.81 3.21
CA LEU A 111 -10.21 10.36 2.17
C LEU A 111 -10.72 9.06 1.58
N VAL A 112 -10.56 8.89 0.27
CA VAL A 112 -10.96 7.68 -0.48
C VAL A 112 -9.78 7.17 -1.30
N ALA A 113 -9.92 6.01 -1.95
CA ALA A 113 -8.88 5.43 -2.78
C ALA A 113 -8.29 6.45 -3.77
N GLY A 114 -6.96 6.60 -3.77
CA GLY A 114 -6.22 7.58 -4.55
C GLY A 114 -5.88 8.88 -3.81
N ASP A 115 -6.50 9.13 -2.65
CA ASP A 115 -6.16 10.30 -1.84
C ASP A 115 -4.88 10.08 -1.03
N PHE A 116 -4.19 11.17 -0.77
CA PHE A 116 -2.95 11.23 -0.01
C PHE A 116 -3.08 12.18 1.18
N HIS A 117 -2.47 11.81 2.28
CA HIS A 117 -2.38 12.61 3.50
C HIS A 117 -0.93 12.63 4.00
N HIS A 118 -0.42 13.83 4.27
CA HIS A 118 0.86 14.04 4.94
C HIS A 118 0.61 14.71 6.29
N ALA A 119 1.27 14.21 7.31
CA ALA A 119 1.29 14.79 8.64
C ALA A 119 2.74 15.10 9.04
N ASP A 120 2.98 16.34 9.42
CA ASP A 120 4.26 16.77 9.98
C ASP A 120 4.51 16.13 11.35
N LYS A 121 5.79 16.03 11.72
CA LYS A 121 6.16 15.73 13.10
C LYS A 121 5.47 16.70 14.08
N ASP A 122 5.07 16.19 15.23
CA ASP A 122 4.36 16.92 16.30
C ASP A 122 2.95 17.42 15.91
N SER A 123 2.45 17.08 14.73
CA SER A 123 1.05 17.30 14.37
C SER A 123 0.12 16.40 15.19
N GLN A 124 -1.13 16.82 15.34
CA GLN A 124 -2.12 16.09 16.13
C GLN A 124 -3.20 15.52 15.24
N HIS A 125 -3.45 14.22 15.38
CA HIS A 125 -4.63 13.59 14.85
C HIS A 125 -5.72 13.52 15.90
N GLU A 126 -6.92 13.89 15.53
CA GLU A 126 -8.13 13.47 16.24
C GLU A 126 -8.33 11.96 16.02
N VAL A 127 -9.46 11.43 16.47
CA VAL A 127 -9.81 10.03 16.20
C VAL A 127 -9.96 9.83 14.70
N ASN A 128 -9.07 9.04 14.10
CA ASN A 128 -9.19 8.59 12.71
C ASN A 128 -10.09 7.35 12.65
N TYR A 129 -10.99 7.28 11.69
CA TYR A 129 -11.88 6.13 11.57
C TYR A 129 -12.24 5.84 10.12
N SER A 130 -12.76 4.64 9.89
CA SER A 130 -13.30 4.25 8.60
C SER A 130 -14.76 3.83 8.75
N GLU A 131 -15.61 4.25 7.83
CA GLU A 131 -17.01 3.82 7.79
C GLU A 131 -17.17 2.48 7.08
N THR A 132 -16.46 2.28 5.99
CA THR A 132 -16.62 1.10 5.11
C THR A 132 -15.45 0.11 5.20
N GLY A 133 -14.44 0.42 5.96
CA GLY A 133 -13.13 -0.24 5.96
C GLY A 133 -12.14 0.49 5.07
N CYS A 134 -10.84 0.38 5.41
CA CYS A 134 -9.77 1.07 4.70
C CYS A 134 -8.55 0.17 4.59
N THR A 135 -7.90 0.20 3.44
CA THR A 135 -6.52 -0.26 3.27
C THR A 135 -5.69 0.90 2.77
N LEU A 136 -4.56 1.15 3.42
CA LEU A 136 -3.68 2.25 3.09
C LEU A 136 -2.21 1.80 3.06
N LEU A 137 -1.40 2.51 2.28
CA LEU A 137 0.06 2.47 2.37
C LEU A 137 0.49 3.58 3.33
N ALA A 138 1.35 3.23 4.29
CA ALA A 138 1.95 4.17 5.23
C ALA A 138 3.46 4.22 5.05
N VAL A 139 4.03 5.43 5.06
CA VAL A 139 5.47 5.65 5.23
C VAL A 139 5.66 6.38 6.56
N LEU A 140 6.37 5.71 7.47
CA LEU A 140 6.57 6.17 8.85
C LEU A 140 8.07 6.25 9.16
N THR A 141 8.44 6.98 10.21
CA THR A 141 9.81 6.94 10.70
C THR A 141 10.16 5.57 11.27
N ALA A 142 11.43 5.18 11.18
CA ALA A 142 11.90 3.85 11.60
C ALA A 142 11.69 3.56 13.10
N ASP A 143 11.58 4.61 13.92
CA ASP A 143 11.34 4.56 15.36
C ASP A 143 9.86 4.75 15.75
N ASP A 144 8.96 4.80 14.77
CA ASP A 144 7.53 4.89 15.02
C ASP A 144 7.03 3.66 15.80
N PRO A 145 6.14 3.82 16.79
CA PRO A 145 5.60 2.70 17.58
C PRO A 145 4.95 1.59 16.75
N LEU A 146 4.26 1.94 15.64
CA LEU A 146 3.67 0.95 14.74
C LEU A 146 4.75 0.15 14.00
N VAL A 147 5.83 0.79 13.59
CA VAL A 147 6.98 0.13 12.95
C VAL A 147 7.64 -0.83 13.94
N MET A 148 7.89 -0.37 15.15
CA MET A 148 8.48 -1.20 16.21
C MET A 148 7.58 -2.40 16.54
N PHE A 149 6.28 -2.21 16.60
CA PHE A 149 5.31 -3.29 16.76
C PHE A 149 5.31 -4.26 15.58
N ALA A 150 5.40 -3.75 14.34
CA ALA A 150 5.45 -4.61 13.16
C ALA A 150 6.69 -5.51 13.13
N MET A 151 7.80 -5.05 13.71
CA MET A 151 9.08 -5.77 13.76
C MET A 151 9.19 -6.75 14.93
N SER A 152 8.38 -6.60 16.00
CA SER A 152 8.36 -7.50 17.16
C SER A 152 7.70 -8.84 16.82
#